data_1b64ae35ef5b629ffab74622d5110a5e
#
_entry.id   1b64ae35ef5b629ffab74622d5110a5e
#
_cell.length_a   1.000
_cell.length_b   1.000
_cell.length_c   1.000
_cell.angle_alpha   90.00
_cell.angle_beta   90.00
_cell.angle_gamma   90.00
#
_symmetry.space_group_name_H-M   'P 1'
#
loop_
_entity.id
_entity.type
_entity.pdbx_description
1 polymer ?
#
loop_
_entity_poly.entity_id
_entity_poly.type
_entity_poly.pdbx_seq_one_letter_code
_entity_poly.pdbx_strand_id
1 'polypeptide(L)'
;MEKQELIDYTVGGILEKYVAEDPDHEFMIYPDRGLRFTYKEFDERVNIFAKGLLSIGVTKGSKVGVWAKNVPDWMTFMFATAKIGAVLVTVNTNYKNAELEYIMKNADIHTMCMVNGYRDSDYVQILYDLVPELKTTQRGKLRSEKFPELRNVVYIGQEKLRGMYNTSELMKLGTLVGDDELERAKSRVDCHDEINMQYTSG
;
A
#
# COMPACT_ATOMS: atom_id res chain seq x y z
N MET A 1 32.75 -4.84 24.65
CA MET A 1 31.51 -4.77 23.86
C MET A 1 31.91 -4.17 22.53
N GLU A 2 31.94 -4.99 21.47
CA GLU A 2 32.08 -4.44 20.11
C GLU A 2 30.91 -3.51 19.83
N LYS A 3 31.21 -2.32 19.34
CA LYS A 3 30.18 -1.42 18.83
C LYS A 3 29.51 -2.10 17.64
N GLN A 4 28.27 -2.53 17.77
CA GLN A 4 27.47 -2.90 16.61
C GLN A 4 27.33 -1.65 15.73
N GLU A 5 27.86 -1.70 14.52
CA GLU A 5 27.61 -0.65 13.52
C GLU A 5 26.14 -0.65 13.17
N LEU A 6 25.53 0.54 13.12
CA LEU A 6 24.18 0.71 12.60
C LEU A 6 24.19 0.37 11.10
N ILE A 7 23.24 -0.44 10.69
CA ILE A 7 23.14 -0.87 9.29
C ILE A 7 22.20 0.12 8.57
N ASP A 8 22.74 0.87 7.61
CA ASP A 8 22.01 1.84 6.80
C ASP A 8 21.34 1.16 5.58
N TYR A 9 20.31 0.34 5.84
CA TYR A 9 19.47 -0.23 4.80
C TYR A 9 18.09 0.43 4.76
N THR A 10 17.57 0.64 3.55
CA THR A 10 16.12 0.87 3.38
C THR A 10 15.35 -0.42 3.62
N VAL A 11 14.06 -0.35 3.95
CA VAL A 11 13.22 -1.55 4.12
C VAL A 11 13.16 -2.38 2.83
N GLY A 12 13.07 -1.73 1.67
CA GLY A 12 13.16 -2.42 0.38
C GLY A 12 14.52 -3.08 0.17
N GLY A 13 15.60 -2.39 0.53
CA GLY A 13 16.97 -2.90 0.40
C GLY A 13 17.27 -4.12 1.28
N ILE A 14 16.68 -4.19 2.48
CA ILE A 14 16.78 -5.39 3.32
C ILE A 14 16.12 -6.60 2.63
N LEU A 15 14.94 -6.43 2.05
CA LEU A 15 14.28 -7.51 1.31
C LEU A 15 15.16 -8.01 0.15
N GLU A 16 15.67 -7.09 -0.65
CA GLU A 16 16.54 -7.41 -1.80
C GLU A 16 17.84 -8.11 -1.39
N LYS A 17 18.40 -7.72 -0.24
CA LYS A 17 19.56 -8.41 0.33
C LYS A 17 19.24 -9.89 0.60
N TYR A 18 18.14 -10.20 1.27
CA TYR A 18 17.74 -11.58 1.55
C TYR A 18 17.36 -12.36 0.29
N VAL A 19 16.80 -11.71 -0.71
CA VAL A 19 16.60 -12.34 -2.03
C VAL A 19 17.92 -12.74 -2.67
N ALA A 20 18.97 -11.94 -2.52
CA ALA A 20 20.29 -12.27 -3.04
C ALA A 20 21.01 -13.38 -2.26
N GLU A 21 20.78 -13.46 -0.94
CA GLU A 21 21.43 -14.43 -0.05
C GLU A 21 20.74 -15.81 -0.06
N ASP A 22 19.41 -15.84 0.01
CA ASP A 22 18.61 -17.08 0.10
C ASP A 22 17.24 -16.91 -0.56
N PRO A 23 17.15 -16.85 -1.92
CA PRO A 23 15.95 -16.53 -2.66
C PRO A 23 14.79 -17.51 -2.43
N ASP A 24 15.11 -18.77 -2.17
CA ASP A 24 14.14 -19.87 -2.06
C ASP A 24 13.63 -20.09 -0.63
N HIS A 25 14.15 -19.35 0.35
CA HIS A 25 13.69 -19.42 1.73
C HIS A 25 12.25 -18.91 1.87
N GLU A 26 11.42 -19.66 2.63
CA GLU A 26 10.02 -19.27 2.88
C GLU A 26 9.97 -18.00 3.74
N PHE A 27 9.42 -16.95 3.18
CA PHE A 27 9.28 -15.65 3.85
C PHE A 27 7.90 -15.46 4.48
N MET A 28 6.83 -15.77 3.77
CA MET A 28 5.47 -15.50 4.22
C MET A 28 4.55 -16.69 3.95
N ILE A 29 3.85 -17.14 5.00
CA ILE A 29 2.96 -18.28 4.94
C ILE A 29 1.57 -17.89 5.47
N TYR A 30 0.54 -18.12 4.65
CA TYR A 30 -0.88 -18.00 5.01
C TYR A 30 -1.56 -19.36 4.83
N PRO A 31 -1.54 -20.26 5.84
CA PRO A 31 -2.01 -21.63 5.72
C PRO A 31 -3.50 -21.73 5.38
N ASP A 32 -4.32 -20.85 5.98
CA ASP A 32 -5.77 -20.74 5.76
C ASP A 32 -6.16 -20.33 4.33
N ARG A 33 -5.20 -19.85 3.54
CA ARG A 33 -5.37 -19.45 2.14
C ARG A 33 -4.56 -20.32 1.17
N GLY A 34 -3.80 -21.28 1.68
CA GLY A 34 -2.90 -22.08 0.88
C GLY A 34 -1.79 -21.28 0.18
N LEU A 35 -1.45 -20.09 0.71
CA LEU A 35 -0.45 -19.22 0.12
C LEU A 35 0.88 -19.36 0.85
N ARG A 36 1.95 -19.48 0.07
CA ARG A 36 3.34 -19.44 0.51
C ARG A 36 4.12 -18.60 -0.48
N PHE A 37 5.05 -17.82 0.02
CA PHE A 37 5.97 -17.03 -0.78
C PHE A 37 7.38 -17.20 -0.25
N THR A 38 8.31 -17.49 -1.14
CA THR A 38 9.73 -17.34 -0.86
C THR A 38 10.12 -15.86 -0.87
N TYR A 39 11.35 -15.52 -0.42
CA TYR A 39 11.85 -14.14 -0.54
C TYR A 39 11.76 -13.64 -1.98
N LYS A 40 12.18 -14.43 -2.96
CA LYS A 40 12.14 -14.08 -4.37
C LYS A 40 10.72 -13.83 -4.87
N GLU A 41 9.80 -14.77 -4.65
CA GLU A 41 8.40 -14.65 -5.09
C GLU A 41 7.69 -13.45 -4.44
N PHE A 42 8.01 -13.20 -3.16
CA PHE A 42 7.46 -12.03 -2.47
C PHE A 42 8.02 -10.72 -3.03
N ASP A 43 9.31 -10.65 -3.32
CA ASP A 43 9.94 -9.48 -3.91
C ASP A 43 9.41 -9.18 -5.31
N GLU A 44 9.26 -10.20 -6.15
CA GLU A 44 8.62 -10.06 -7.47
C GLU A 44 7.21 -9.48 -7.36
N ARG A 45 6.42 -9.98 -6.41
CA ARG A 45 5.08 -9.44 -6.12
C ARG A 45 5.15 -7.99 -5.66
N VAL A 46 6.03 -7.67 -4.73
CA VAL A 46 6.24 -6.30 -4.22
C VAL A 46 6.62 -5.36 -5.36
N ASN A 47 7.51 -5.77 -6.25
CA ASN A 47 7.94 -4.97 -7.40
C ASN A 47 6.78 -4.65 -8.35
N ILE A 48 5.89 -5.63 -8.62
CA ILE A 48 4.69 -5.41 -9.44
C ILE A 48 3.74 -4.41 -8.76
N PHE A 49 3.53 -4.53 -7.44
CA PHE A 49 2.69 -3.58 -6.69
C PHE A 49 3.30 -2.18 -6.65
N ALA A 50 4.60 -2.06 -6.42
CA ALA A 50 5.32 -0.79 -6.44
C ALA A 50 5.17 -0.07 -7.79
N LYS A 51 5.36 -0.78 -8.89
CA LYS A 51 5.12 -0.28 -10.24
C LYS A 51 3.65 0.10 -10.46
N GLY A 52 2.71 -0.72 -9.96
CA GLY A 52 1.29 -0.40 -10.01
C GLY A 52 0.95 0.91 -9.28
N LEU A 53 1.53 1.12 -8.10
CA LEU A 53 1.39 2.37 -7.34
C LEU A 53 1.99 3.56 -8.10
N LEU A 54 3.18 3.41 -8.69
CA LEU A 54 3.78 4.45 -9.56
C LEU A 54 2.84 4.81 -10.72
N SER A 55 2.25 3.81 -11.38
CA SER A 55 1.35 4.03 -12.54
C SER A 55 0.08 4.83 -12.22
N ILE A 56 -0.36 4.80 -10.96
CA ILE A 56 -1.52 5.58 -10.48
C ILE A 56 -1.10 6.89 -9.78
N GLY A 57 0.17 7.30 -9.94
CA GLY A 57 0.68 8.59 -9.50
C GLY A 57 1.17 8.64 -8.04
N VAL A 58 1.38 7.49 -7.38
CA VAL A 58 2.05 7.44 -6.07
C VAL A 58 3.53 7.68 -6.27
N THR A 59 4.10 8.61 -5.51
CA THR A 59 5.53 8.98 -5.57
C THR A 59 6.13 9.07 -4.18
N LYS A 60 7.42 9.34 -4.07
CA LYS A 60 8.09 9.59 -2.78
C LYS A 60 7.31 10.61 -1.95
N GLY A 61 7.04 10.30 -0.69
CA GLY A 61 6.29 11.13 0.25
C GLY A 61 4.76 11.02 0.14
N SER A 62 4.20 10.39 -0.92
CA SER A 62 2.77 10.15 -1.02
C SER A 62 2.28 9.28 0.13
N LYS A 63 1.16 9.63 0.74
CA LYS A 63 0.55 8.86 1.84
C LYS A 63 -0.39 7.80 1.28
N VAL A 64 -0.11 6.54 1.58
CA VAL A 64 -0.91 5.39 1.16
C VAL A 64 -1.56 4.76 2.39
N GLY A 65 -2.86 5.00 2.56
CA GLY A 65 -3.65 4.41 3.64
C GLY A 65 -3.91 2.92 3.37
N VAL A 66 -3.68 2.05 4.36
CA VAL A 66 -4.05 0.64 4.28
C VAL A 66 -5.05 0.32 5.39
N TRP A 67 -6.31 0.11 4.98
CA TRP A 67 -7.43 -0.20 5.84
C TRP A 67 -7.88 -1.65 5.64
N ALA A 68 -7.14 -2.53 6.29
CA ALA A 68 -7.31 -3.97 6.12
C ALA A 68 -6.93 -4.74 7.39
N LYS A 69 -7.59 -5.88 7.58
CA LYS A 69 -7.13 -6.91 8.53
C LYS A 69 -5.87 -7.60 7.99
N ASN A 70 -5.37 -8.60 8.73
CA ASN A 70 -4.23 -9.41 8.28
C ASN A 70 -4.56 -10.17 6.99
N VAL A 71 -4.19 -9.57 5.87
CA VAL A 71 -4.25 -10.16 4.52
C VAL A 71 -2.84 -10.09 3.90
N PRO A 72 -2.49 -11.01 2.99
CA PRO A 72 -1.16 -11.02 2.36
C PRO A 72 -0.79 -9.68 1.71
N ASP A 73 -1.77 -9.03 1.09
CA ASP A 73 -1.58 -7.75 0.41
C ASP A 73 -1.17 -6.61 1.35
N TRP A 74 -1.50 -6.70 2.64
CA TRP A 74 -1.07 -5.70 3.63
C TRP A 74 0.46 -5.59 3.67
N MET A 75 1.15 -6.73 3.79
CA MET A 75 2.61 -6.80 3.75
C MET A 75 3.16 -6.38 2.38
N THR A 76 2.47 -6.78 1.30
CA THR A 76 2.85 -6.38 -0.05
C THR A 76 2.82 -4.86 -0.22
N PHE A 77 1.77 -4.18 0.25
CA PHE A 77 1.69 -2.71 0.22
C PHE A 77 2.77 -2.06 1.08
N MET A 78 3.06 -2.62 2.27
CA MET A 78 4.11 -2.09 3.15
C MET A 78 5.46 -2.05 2.44
N PHE A 79 5.89 -3.15 1.85
CA PHE A 79 7.16 -3.20 1.13
C PHE A 79 7.13 -2.43 -0.19
N ALA A 80 6.01 -2.45 -0.91
CA ALA A 80 5.87 -1.71 -2.17
C ALA A 80 5.96 -0.20 -1.97
N THR A 81 5.29 0.34 -0.94
CA THR A 81 5.39 1.77 -0.59
C THR A 81 6.80 2.14 -0.14
N ALA A 82 7.42 1.31 0.72
CA ALA A 82 8.79 1.54 1.19
C ALA A 82 9.81 1.54 0.03
N LYS A 83 9.66 0.67 -0.97
CA LYS A 83 10.56 0.64 -2.15
C LYS A 83 10.54 1.92 -2.97
N ILE A 84 9.42 2.61 -3.05
CA ILE A 84 9.27 3.85 -3.83
C ILE A 84 9.29 5.12 -2.99
N GLY A 85 9.57 4.99 -1.68
CA GLY A 85 9.63 6.12 -0.74
C GLY A 85 8.27 6.73 -0.40
N ALA A 86 7.17 6.05 -0.67
CA ALA A 86 5.85 6.44 -0.20
C ALA A 86 5.67 6.03 1.27
N VAL A 87 4.82 6.75 2.01
CA VAL A 87 4.56 6.54 3.43
C VAL A 87 3.29 5.72 3.61
N LEU A 88 3.40 4.52 4.17
CA LEU A 88 2.24 3.72 4.51
C LEU A 88 1.55 4.29 5.76
N VAL A 89 0.25 4.56 5.68
CA VAL A 89 -0.58 4.98 6.81
C VAL A 89 -1.44 3.83 7.27
N THR A 90 -1.16 3.33 8.47
CA THR A 90 -1.94 2.23 9.05
C THR A 90 -3.28 2.73 9.56
N VAL A 91 -4.38 2.25 8.97
CA VAL A 91 -5.74 2.61 9.36
C VAL A 91 -6.34 1.54 10.26
N ASN A 92 -6.79 1.92 11.45
CA ASN A 92 -7.37 0.99 12.42
C ASN A 92 -8.66 0.35 11.86
N THR A 93 -8.75 -0.98 11.95
CA THR A 93 -9.87 -1.76 11.42
C THR A 93 -11.21 -1.49 12.13
N ASN A 94 -11.21 -0.90 13.31
CA ASN A 94 -12.42 -0.55 14.05
C ASN A 94 -12.96 0.86 13.73
N TYR A 95 -12.23 1.65 12.91
CA TYR A 95 -12.68 3.00 12.55
C TYR A 95 -14.00 2.96 11.79
N LYS A 96 -14.87 3.91 12.12
CA LYS A 96 -16.12 4.21 11.44
C LYS A 96 -15.97 5.54 10.69
N ASN A 97 -17.06 6.11 10.22
CA ASN A 97 -17.04 7.30 9.37
C ASN A 97 -16.24 8.48 9.97
N ALA A 98 -16.44 8.82 11.23
CA ALA A 98 -15.81 9.98 11.85
C ALA A 98 -14.30 9.84 12.00
N GLU A 99 -13.84 8.69 12.49
CA GLU A 99 -12.42 8.42 12.68
C GLU A 99 -11.71 8.25 11.33
N LEU A 100 -12.38 7.60 10.35
CA LEU A 100 -11.82 7.46 9.00
C LEU A 100 -11.70 8.81 8.32
N GLU A 101 -12.71 9.67 8.42
CA GLU A 101 -12.67 11.04 7.90
C GLU A 101 -11.50 11.83 8.49
N TYR A 102 -11.35 11.75 9.81
CA TYR A 102 -10.24 12.42 10.50
C TYR A 102 -8.88 11.97 9.98
N ILE A 103 -8.65 10.65 9.92
CA ILE A 103 -7.38 10.10 9.44
C ILE A 103 -7.11 10.49 7.99
N MET A 104 -8.10 10.38 7.12
CA MET A 104 -7.94 10.69 5.69
C MET A 104 -7.53 12.15 5.48
N LYS A 105 -8.06 13.07 6.28
CA LYS A 105 -7.71 14.49 6.23
C LYS A 105 -6.36 14.77 6.88
N ASN A 106 -6.16 14.25 8.10
CA ASN A 106 -4.98 14.58 8.91
C ASN A 106 -3.68 13.98 8.35
N ALA A 107 -3.77 12.85 7.67
CA ALA A 107 -2.63 12.22 7.01
C ALA A 107 -2.47 12.60 5.54
N ASP A 108 -3.35 13.44 4.98
CA ASP A 108 -3.34 13.79 3.55
C ASP A 108 -3.27 12.54 2.65
N ILE A 109 -4.17 11.58 2.88
CA ILE A 109 -4.17 10.31 2.16
C ILE A 109 -4.32 10.53 0.65
N HIS A 110 -3.27 10.17 -0.10
CA HIS A 110 -3.25 10.20 -1.56
C HIS A 110 -3.97 8.98 -2.19
N THR A 111 -3.73 7.81 -1.63
CA THR A 111 -4.33 6.55 -2.10
C THR A 111 -4.81 5.74 -0.91
N MET A 112 -6.09 5.33 -0.93
CA MET A 112 -6.66 4.44 0.09
C MET A 112 -6.73 3.01 -0.45
N CYS A 113 -6.03 2.09 0.20
CA CYS A 113 -6.10 0.65 -0.07
C CYS A 113 -6.95 -0.01 1.02
N MET A 114 -7.97 -0.78 0.66
CA MET A 114 -8.88 -1.33 1.65
C MET A 114 -9.49 -2.68 1.24
N VAL A 115 -9.85 -3.49 2.22
CA VAL A 115 -10.69 -4.69 2.05
C VAL A 115 -12.17 -4.31 2.07
N ASN A 116 -13.06 -5.28 1.85
CA ASN A 116 -14.52 -5.07 1.89
C ASN A 116 -15.05 -4.65 3.26
N GLY A 117 -14.40 -5.10 4.34
CA GLY A 117 -14.88 -4.79 5.69
C GLY A 117 -14.23 -5.65 6.76
N TYR A 118 -14.61 -5.37 8.00
CA TYR A 118 -14.19 -6.13 9.17
C TYR A 118 -15.30 -6.13 10.23
N ARG A 119 -15.62 -7.30 10.79
CA ARG A 119 -16.73 -7.51 11.74
C ARG A 119 -18.06 -6.98 11.14
N ASP A 120 -18.67 -6.00 11.80
CA ASP A 120 -19.92 -5.34 11.44
C ASP A 120 -19.75 -4.10 10.54
N SER A 121 -18.51 -3.79 10.13
CA SER A 121 -18.20 -2.62 9.33
C SER A 121 -18.05 -2.97 7.85
N ASP A 122 -18.92 -2.38 7.01
CA ASP A 122 -18.79 -2.38 5.56
C ASP A 122 -17.93 -1.17 5.14
N TYR A 123 -16.66 -1.41 4.84
CA TYR A 123 -15.71 -0.36 4.48
C TYR A 123 -16.04 0.27 3.14
N VAL A 124 -16.59 -0.51 2.21
CA VAL A 124 -16.99 -0.02 0.89
C VAL A 124 -18.10 0.99 1.04
N GLN A 125 -19.14 0.67 1.84
CA GLN A 125 -20.25 1.58 2.10
C GLN A 125 -19.77 2.83 2.84
N ILE A 126 -18.96 2.69 3.89
CA ILE A 126 -18.39 3.81 4.65
C ILE A 126 -17.62 4.75 3.72
N LEU A 127 -16.78 4.20 2.84
CA LEU A 127 -16.00 5.05 1.95
C LEU A 127 -16.88 5.74 0.89
N TYR A 128 -17.89 5.07 0.36
CA TYR A 128 -18.86 5.69 -0.55
C TYR A 128 -19.70 6.80 0.11
N ASP A 129 -19.95 6.70 1.41
CA ASP A 129 -20.67 7.75 2.16
C ASP A 129 -19.76 8.96 2.42
N LEU A 130 -18.48 8.73 2.68
CA LEU A 130 -17.50 9.80 2.90
C LEU A 130 -17.06 10.47 1.59
N VAL A 131 -16.98 9.71 0.50
CA VAL A 131 -16.49 10.13 -0.81
C VAL A 131 -17.53 9.76 -1.89
N PRO A 132 -18.69 10.40 -1.91
CA PRO A 132 -19.79 10.05 -2.83
C PRO A 132 -19.40 10.19 -4.31
N GLU A 133 -18.39 11.00 -4.62
CA GLU A 133 -17.86 11.18 -5.97
C GLU A 133 -17.35 9.87 -6.58
N LEU A 134 -16.94 8.89 -5.76
CA LEU A 134 -16.53 7.58 -6.24
C LEU A 134 -17.64 6.84 -7.00
N LYS A 135 -18.92 7.09 -6.65
CA LYS A 135 -20.07 6.44 -7.29
C LYS A 135 -20.27 6.87 -8.75
N THR A 136 -19.76 8.02 -9.13
CA THR A 136 -19.95 8.60 -10.48
C THR A 136 -18.65 8.76 -11.26
N THR A 137 -17.51 8.87 -10.58
CA THR A 137 -16.22 9.13 -11.20
C THR A 137 -15.57 7.84 -11.74
N GLN A 138 -14.85 7.97 -12.84
CA GLN A 138 -13.97 6.90 -13.30
C GLN A 138 -12.73 6.83 -12.39
N ARG A 139 -12.23 5.60 -12.16
CA ARG A 139 -10.98 5.38 -11.42
C ARG A 139 -9.82 6.17 -12.04
N GLY A 140 -8.95 6.71 -11.20
CA GLY A 140 -7.86 7.59 -11.60
C GLY A 140 -8.27 9.03 -11.95
N LYS A 141 -9.56 9.36 -11.85
CA LYS A 141 -10.10 10.71 -12.12
C LYS A 141 -10.78 11.33 -10.89
N LEU A 142 -10.59 10.72 -9.72
CA LEU A 142 -11.21 11.21 -8.50
C LEU A 142 -10.77 12.65 -8.18
N ARG A 143 -11.74 13.46 -7.82
CA ARG A 143 -11.57 14.79 -7.25
C ARG A 143 -12.64 14.95 -6.18
N SER A 144 -12.24 15.06 -4.93
CA SER A 144 -13.14 15.28 -3.81
C SER A 144 -12.82 16.62 -3.15
N GLU A 145 -13.83 17.44 -2.93
CA GLU A 145 -13.68 18.70 -2.19
C GLU A 145 -13.36 18.43 -0.72
N LYS A 146 -13.95 17.36 -0.18
CA LYS A 146 -13.78 16.97 1.21
C LYS A 146 -12.38 16.40 1.49
N PHE A 147 -11.80 15.71 0.50
CA PHE A 147 -10.47 15.07 0.58
C PHE A 147 -9.64 15.48 -0.63
N PRO A 148 -9.11 16.71 -0.66
CA PRO A 148 -8.44 17.26 -1.84
C PRO A 148 -7.18 16.52 -2.25
N GLU A 149 -6.55 15.78 -1.34
CA GLU A 149 -5.37 14.97 -1.65
C GLU A 149 -5.70 13.56 -2.15
N LEU A 150 -6.91 13.05 -1.91
CA LEU A 150 -7.29 11.71 -2.35
C LEU A 150 -7.42 11.63 -3.86
N ARG A 151 -6.61 10.79 -4.48
CA ARG A 151 -6.58 10.57 -5.94
C ARG A 151 -7.11 9.20 -6.33
N ASN A 152 -6.83 8.19 -5.50
CA ASN A 152 -7.14 6.82 -5.85
C ASN A 152 -7.70 6.04 -4.66
N VAL A 153 -8.52 5.05 -4.99
CA VAL A 153 -8.90 3.98 -4.07
C VAL A 153 -8.56 2.65 -4.72
N VAL A 154 -7.93 1.77 -3.96
CA VAL A 154 -7.58 0.41 -4.36
C VAL A 154 -8.32 -0.58 -3.47
N TYR A 155 -9.22 -1.34 -4.05
CA TYR A 155 -9.91 -2.43 -3.37
C TYR A 155 -9.02 -3.67 -3.32
N ILE A 156 -8.70 -4.13 -2.13
CA ILE A 156 -7.93 -5.36 -1.91
C ILE A 156 -8.87 -6.56 -2.08
N GLY A 157 -9.02 -7.00 -3.31
CA GLY A 157 -9.91 -8.07 -3.75
C GLY A 157 -9.98 -8.13 -5.25
N GLN A 158 -10.91 -8.98 -5.76
CA GLN A 158 -11.08 -9.20 -7.21
C GLN A 158 -12.30 -8.47 -7.79
N GLU A 159 -13.20 -8.04 -6.94
CA GLU A 159 -14.44 -7.37 -7.36
C GLU A 159 -14.14 -6.02 -8.02
N LYS A 160 -14.96 -5.67 -9.01
CA LYS A 160 -14.91 -4.38 -9.68
C LYS A 160 -15.89 -3.41 -9.03
N LEU A 161 -15.37 -2.53 -8.21
CA LEU A 161 -16.13 -1.48 -7.55
C LEU A 161 -16.03 -0.16 -8.31
N ARG A 162 -17.14 0.58 -8.37
CA ARG A 162 -17.16 1.85 -9.09
C ARG A 162 -16.19 2.86 -8.48
N GLY A 163 -15.41 3.55 -9.31
CA GLY A 163 -14.43 4.54 -8.91
C GLY A 163 -13.13 3.99 -8.32
N MET A 164 -13.03 2.67 -8.11
CA MET A 164 -11.90 2.01 -7.46
C MET A 164 -11.13 1.12 -8.43
N TYR A 165 -9.83 1.04 -8.28
CA TYR A 165 -9.04 -0.07 -8.82
C TYR A 165 -9.24 -1.30 -7.94
N ASN A 166 -9.08 -2.50 -8.47
CA ASN A 166 -8.86 -3.69 -7.65
C ASN A 166 -7.40 -4.16 -7.74
N THR A 167 -7.03 -5.14 -6.91
CA THR A 167 -5.65 -5.63 -6.82
C THR A 167 -5.14 -6.14 -8.17
N SER A 168 -5.97 -6.88 -8.92
CA SER A 168 -5.58 -7.42 -10.25
C SER A 168 -5.35 -6.31 -11.27
N GLU A 169 -6.14 -5.26 -11.23
CA GLU A 169 -5.98 -4.10 -12.11
C GLU A 169 -4.71 -3.31 -11.76
N LEU A 170 -4.43 -3.13 -10.45
CA LEU A 170 -3.19 -2.50 -10.01
C LEU A 170 -1.96 -3.30 -10.49
N MET A 171 -1.99 -4.63 -10.32
CA MET A 171 -0.91 -5.50 -10.81
C MET A 171 -0.74 -5.40 -12.32
N LYS A 172 -1.86 -5.43 -13.08
CA LYS A 172 -1.82 -5.29 -14.54
C LYS A 172 -1.20 -3.94 -14.96
N LEU A 173 -1.52 -2.85 -14.28
CA LEU A 173 -0.87 -1.56 -14.52
C LEU A 173 0.64 -1.65 -14.21
N GLY A 174 1.02 -2.33 -13.14
CA GLY A 174 2.41 -2.55 -12.77
C GLY A 174 3.22 -3.27 -13.85
N THR A 175 2.63 -4.23 -14.57
CA THR A 175 3.35 -4.90 -15.68
C THR A 175 3.62 -4.00 -16.88
N LEU A 176 2.98 -2.84 -16.97
CA LEU A 176 3.18 -1.86 -18.04
C LEU A 176 4.29 -0.82 -17.70
N VAL A 177 4.75 -0.79 -16.45
CA VAL A 177 5.81 0.10 -15.98
C VAL A 177 7.16 -0.62 -16.12
N GLY A 178 8.13 0.04 -16.72
CA GLY A 178 9.47 -0.51 -16.92
C GLY A 178 10.25 -0.69 -15.61
N ASP A 179 11.21 -1.61 -15.60
CA ASP A 179 12.09 -1.83 -14.43
C ASP A 179 12.95 -0.59 -14.14
N ASP A 180 13.34 0.12 -15.18
CA ASP A 180 14.11 1.37 -15.08
C ASP A 180 13.37 2.47 -14.31
N GLU A 181 12.04 2.53 -14.40
CA GLU A 181 11.22 3.47 -13.63
C GLU A 181 11.18 3.11 -12.16
N LEU A 182 11.04 1.82 -11.84
CA LEU A 182 11.12 1.33 -10.47
C LEU A 182 12.50 1.60 -9.86
N GLU A 183 13.58 1.30 -10.60
CA GLU A 183 14.94 1.55 -10.13
C GLU A 183 15.21 3.05 -9.90
N ARG A 184 14.69 3.92 -10.76
CA ARG A 184 14.74 5.38 -10.52
C ARG A 184 13.98 5.81 -9.29
N ALA A 185 12.84 5.18 -8.98
CA ALA A 185 12.11 5.48 -7.76
C ALA A 185 12.88 4.99 -6.52
N LYS A 186 13.40 3.77 -6.54
CA LYS A 186 14.21 3.18 -5.46
C LYS A 186 15.46 4.00 -5.16
N SER A 187 16.17 4.47 -6.18
CA SER A 187 17.42 5.25 -6.01
C SER A 187 17.24 6.59 -5.29
N ARG A 188 15.99 7.05 -5.13
CA ARG A 188 15.66 8.28 -4.40
C ARG A 188 15.29 8.05 -2.94
N VAL A 189 15.20 6.77 -2.52
CA VAL A 189 14.81 6.41 -1.14
C VAL A 189 16.05 6.37 -0.27
N ASP A 190 15.98 7.04 0.87
CA ASP A 190 17.02 7.06 1.89
C ASP A 190 16.59 6.23 3.11
N CYS A 191 17.53 5.64 3.85
CA CYS A 191 17.25 4.87 5.05
C CYS A 191 16.65 5.72 6.20
N HIS A 192 16.77 7.05 6.13
CA HIS A 192 16.18 7.99 7.07
C HIS A 192 14.81 8.55 6.61
N ASP A 193 14.33 8.13 5.43
CA ASP A 193 12.99 8.54 4.97
C ASP A 193 11.88 7.94 5.84
N GLU A 194 10.81 8.69 6.01
CA GLU A 194 9.59 8.18 6.64
C GLU A 194 8.94 7.11 5.74
N ILE A 195 8.71 5.92 6.29
CA ILE A 195 8.07 4.81 5.56
C ILE A 195 6.71 4.42 6.13
N ASN A 196 6.42 4.81 7.36
CA ASN A 196 5.21 4.42 8.06
C ASN A 196 4.70 5.55 8.95
N MET A 197 3.37 5.74 8.96
CA MET A 197 2.67 6.63 9.88
C MET A 197 1.62 5.84 10.65
N GLN A 198 1.74 5.83 11.97
CA GLN A 198 0.82 5.15 12.86
C GLN A 198 0.18 6.14 13.81
N TYR A 199 -1.12 5.94 14.04
CA TYR A 199 -1.88 6.74 15.00
C TYR A 199 -2.13 5.93 16.26
N THR A 200 -1.83 6.52 17.41
CA THR A 200 -2.11 5.95 18.72
C THR A 200 -3.37 6.56 19.29
N SER A 201 -4.08 5.81 20.13
CA SER A 201 -5.09 6.41 21.02
C SER A 201 -4.34 7.31 22.02
N GLY A 202 -4.59 8.61 21.98
CA GLY A 202 -4.02 9.59 22.90
C GLY A 202 -4.37 9.32 24.38
#